data_54483b692673821c60e75b5206d646f4
#
_entry.id   54483b692673821c60e75b5206d646f4
#
_cell.length_a   1.000
_cell.length_b   1.000
_cell.length_c   1.000
_cell.angle_alpha   90.00
_cell.angle_beta   90.00
_cell.angle_gamma   90.00
#
_symmetry.space_group_name_H-M   'P 1'
#
loop_
_entity.id
_entity.type
_entity.pdbx_description
1 polymer ?
#
loop_
_entity_poly.entity_id
_entity_poly.type
_entity_poly.pdbx_seq_one_letter_code
_entity_poly.pdbx_strand_id
1 'polypeptide(L)'
;HYILAHPEKQGIPRKKATLGTIPTDMKNTYQICSQYEKKLKSFRYSCLSTKNQLTLDSMLLYYHTEKSLGDNYLLEEPLSPSLGIQAQLPVLLAEYSFYTNQDITDYLNLLCSTKEYFQSILAFEQTKSDAGFFMCDETLERIQDQCRAFIQNPDSNYMLEIFSQKLKAYGK
;
A
#
# COMPACT_ATOMS: atom_id res chain seq x y z
N HIS A 1 -5.16 -4.34 -5.21
CA HIS A 1 -6.23 -3.92 -6.10
C HIS A 1 -5.73 -3.21 -7.35
N TYR A 2 -4.77 -2.31 -7.26
CA TYR A 2 -4.22 -1.62 -8.44
C TYR A 2 -3.24 -2.45 -9.27
N ILE A 3 -2.96 -3.68 -8.87
CA ILE A 3 -2.16 -4.63 -9.66
C ILE A 3 -3.05 -5.42 -10.62
N LEU A 4 -4.33 -5.62 -10.28
CA LEU A 4 -5.31 -6.35 -11.09
C LEU A 4 -6.51 -5.46 -11.40
N ALA A 5 -6.56 -4.93 -12.62
CA ALA A 5 -7.69 -4.10 -13.07
C ALA A 5 -9.04 -4.84 -13.02
N HIS A 6 -9.03 -6.16 -13.20
CA HIS A 6 -10.21 -7.03 -13.22
C HIS A 6 -10.00 -8.31 -12.40
N PRO A 7 -9.92 -8.22 -11.05
CA PRO A 7 -9.69 -9.39 -10.20
C PRO A 7 -10.79 -10.46 -10.35
N GLU A 8 -12.03 -10.06 -10.64
CA GLU A 8 -13.16 -10.97 -10.88
C GLU A 8 -12.92 -11.93 -12.04
N LYS A 9 -12.17 -11.51 -13.09
CA LYS A 9 -11.80 -12.39 -14.21
C LYS A 9 -10.82 -13.49 -13.80
N GLN A 10 -10.17 -13.33 -12.66
CA GLN A 10 -9.26 -14.31 -12.06
C GLN A 10 -9.93 -15.11 -10.92
N GLY A 11 -11.26 -15.03 -10.78
CA GLY A 11 -12.00 -15.70 -9.71
C GLY A 11 -11.80 -15.06 -8.33
N ILE A 12 -11.24 -13.85 -8.26
CA ILE A 12 -11.04 -13.11 -7.02
C ILE A 12 -12.27 -12.21 -6.80
N PRO A 13 -13.05 -12.41 -5.74
CA PRO A 13 -14.23 -11.57 -5.50
C PRO A 13 -13.82 -10.12 -5.29
N ARG A 14 -14.53 -9.20 -5.96
CA ARG A 14 -14.32 -7.77 -5.81
C ARG A 14 -14.69 -7.36 -4.38
N LYS A 15 -13.77 -6.69 -3.69
CA LYS A 15 -13.99 -6.10 -2.37
C LYS A 15 -14.04 -4.58 -2.49
N LYS A 16 -14.59 -3.92 -1.48
CA LYS A 16 -14.51 -2.46 -1.35
C LYS A 16 -13.05 -2.01 -1.43
N ALA A 17 -12.74 -1.04 -2.28
CA ALA A 17 -11.41 -0.49 -2.38
C ALA A 17 -11.05 0.25 -1.08
N THR A 18 -9.89 -0.05 -0.50
CA THR A 18 -9.33 0.62 0.68
C THR A 18 -7.82 0.67 0.56
N LEU A 19 -7.19 1.61 1.25
CA LEU A 19 -5.73 1.67 1.34
C LEU A 19 -5.15 0.57 2.24
N GLY A 20 -6.00 -0.10 3.02
CA GLY A 20 -5.55 -1.06 4.02
C GLY A 20 -4.99 -0.38 5.28
N THR A 21 -4.16 -1.09 6.01
CA THR A 21 -3.50 -0.62 7.23
C THR A 21 -2.08 -1.17 7.32
N ILE A 22 -1.19 -0.44 7.97
CA ILE A 22 0.15 -0.93 8.31
C ILE A 22 0.07 -1.69 9.64
N PRO A 23 0.53 -2.94 9.70
CA PRO A 23 0.52 -3.72 10.95
C PRO A 23 1.60 -3.21 11.91
N THR A 24 1.30 -3.25 13.21
CA THR A 24 2.26 -2.94 14.28
C THR A 24 3.07 -4.15 14.72
N ASP A 25 2.69 -5.36 14.28
CA ASP A 25 3.49 -6.58 14.42
C ASP A 25 3.35 -7.47 13.19
N MET A 26 4.36 -8.28 12.93
CA MET A 26 4.44 -9.11 11.73
C MET A 26 4.05 -10.58 11.96
N LYS A 27 3.61 -10.97 13.17
CA LYS A 27 3.31 -12.37 13.51
C LYS A 27 2.30 -12.99 12.56
N ASN A 28 1.19 -12.29 12.32
CA ASN A 28 0.15 -12.78 11.40
C ASN A 28 0.67 -12.87 9.96
N THR A 29 1.43 -11.90 9.50
CA THR A 29 2.05 -11.88 8.17
C THR A 29 3.00 -13.07 8.00
N TYR A 30 3.87 -13.33 8.97
CA TYR A 30 4.80 -14.46 8.92
C TYR A 30 4.10 -15.82 8.98
N GLN A 31 3.00 -15.93 9.72
CA GLN A 31 2.16 -17.13 9.71
C GLN A 31 1.53 -17.37 8.32
N ILE A 32 1.00 -16.32 7.70
CA ILE A 32 0.43 -16.37 6.35
C ILE A 32 1.53 -16.76 5.33
N CYS A 33 2.69 -16.12 5.37
CA CYS A 33 3.83 -16.46 4.51
C CYS A 33 4.22 -17.94 4.67
N SER A 34 4.28 -18.42 5.89
CA SER A 34 4.60 -19.83 6.18
C SER A 34 3.56 -20.81 5.63
N GLN A 35 2.27 -20.45 5.69
CA GLN A 35 1.20 -21.27 5.10
C GLN A 35 1.30 -21.31 3.57
N TYR A 36 1.55 -20.18 2.92
CA TYR A 36 1.73 -20.14 1.47
C TYR A 36 3.00 -20.87 1.03
N GLU A 37 4.11 -20.69 1.72
CA GLU A 37 5.34 -21.42 1.46
C GLU A 37 5.12 -22.94 1.55
N LYS A 38 4.40 -23.42 2.58
CA LYS A 38 4.04 -24.84 2.72
C LYS A 38 3.18 -25.33 1.55
N LYS A 39 2.18 -24.54 1.12
CA LYS A 39 1.34 -24.87 -0.04
C LYS A 39 2.17 -24.91 -1.33
N LEU A 40 3.06 -23.95 -1.54
CA LEU A 40 3.91 -23.90 -2.73
C LEU A 40 4.87 -25.10 -2.78
N LYS A 41 5.46 -25.50 -1.65
CA LYS A 41 6.34 -26.68 -1.57
C LYS A 41 5.61 -28.01 -1.81
N SER A 42 4.27 -28.04 -1.76
CA SER A 42 3.49 -29.24 -2.09
C SER A 42 3.36 -29.50 -3.59
N PHE A 43 3.65 -28.54 -4.45
CA PHE A 43 3.66 -28.77 -5.89
C PHE A 43 4.84 -29.66 -6.30
N ARG A 44 4.53 -30.63 -7.18
CA ARG A 44 5.58 -31.50 -7.73
C ARG A 44 6.36 -30.75 -8.78
N TYR A 45 7.55 -30.25 -8.42
CA TYR A 45 8.39 -29.37 -9.24
C TYR A 45 8.63 -29.91 -10.65
N SER A 46 8.96 -31.24 -10.77
CA SER A 46 9.21 -31.89 -12.06
C SER A 46 7.99 -31.97 -13.00
N CYS A 47 6.78 -31.75 -12.48
CA CYS A 47 5.55 -31.74 -13.29
C CYS A 47 5.19 -30.34 -13.77
N LEU A 48 5.92 -29.30 -13.37
CA LEU A 48 5.68 -27.93 -13.77
C LEU A 48 6.43 -27.60 -15.07
N SER A 49 5.80 -26.75 -15.91
CA SER A 49 6.52 -26.12 -17.02
C SER A 49 7.65 -25.23 -16.52
N THR A 50 8.68 -24.99 -17.31
CA THR A 50 9.81 -24.11 -16.97
C THR A 50 9.33 -22.73 -16.47
N LYS A 51 8.30 -22.16 -17.09
CA LYS A 51 7.70 -20.90 -16.66
C LYS A 51 7.12 -21.01 -15.25
N ASN A 52 6.41 -22.09 -14.95
CA ASN A 52 5.78 -22.29 -13.65
C ASN A 52 6.82 -22.65 -12.57
N GLN A 53 7.92 -23.33 -12.94
CA GLN A 53 9.06 -23.55 -12.05
C GLN A 53 9.67 -22.22 -11.63
N LEU A 54 9.96 -21.32 -12.58
CA LEU A 54 10.48 -19.98 -12.27
C LEU A 54 9.52 -19.18 -11.38
N THR A 55 8.21 -19.25 -11.67
CA THR A 55 7.20 -18.60 -10.84
C THR A 55 7.20 -19.16 -9.42
N LEU A 56 7.25 -20.50 -9.26
CA LEU A 56 7.30 -21.16 -7.96
C LEU A 56 8.53 -20.74 -7.17
N ASP A 57 9.72 -20.77 -7.81
CA ASP A 57 10.99 -20.39 -7.17
C ASP A 57 10.96 -18.91 -6.73
N SER A 58 10.44 -18.02 -7.57
CA SER A 58 10.31 -16.59 -7.25
C SER A 58 9.36 -16.36 -6.07
N MET A 59 8.23 -17.07 -6.03
CA MET A 59 7.28 -16.97 -4.91
C MET A 59 7.85 -17.54 -3.62
N LEU A 60 8.56 -18.65 -3.67
CA LEU A 60 9.23 -19.24 -2.49
C LEU A 60 10.32 -18.31 -1.96
N LEU A 61 11.10 -17.68 -2.85
CA LEU A 61 12.10 -16.69 -2.47
C LEU A 61 11.45 -15.49 -1.80
N TYR A 62 10.35 -14.96 -2.39
CA TYR A 62 9.60 -13.83 -1.82
C TYR A 62 9.14 -14.13 -0.39
N TYR A 63 8.40 -15.22 -0.16
CA TYR A 63 7.90 -15.56 1.18
C TYR A 63 9.01 -15.88 2.18
N HIS A 64 10.12 -16.45 1.71
CA HIS A 64 11.29 -16.66 2.55
C HIS A 64 11.92 -15.34 3.00
N THR A 65 12.09 -14.40 2.06
CA THR A 65 12.64 -13.06 2.33
C THR A 65 11.76 -12.29 3.30
N GLU A 66 10.44 -12.27 3.07
CA GLU A 66 9.50 -11.62 3.99
C GLU A 66 9.65 -12.12 5.44
N LYS A 67 9.76 -13.43 5.63
CA LYS A 67 9.93 -14.00 6.98
C LYS A 67 11.31 -13.70 7.58
N SER A 68 12.33 -13.52 6.76
CA SER A 68 13.68 -13.24 7.22
C SER A 68 13.86 -11.84 7.79
N LEU A 69 12.90 -10.92 7.55
CA LEU A 69 12.89 -9.60 8.14
C LEU A 69 12.91 -9.64 9.67
N GLY A 70 12.20 -10.63 10.28
CA GLY A 70 12.13 -10.72 11.73
C GLY A 70 11.65 -9.40 12.34
N ASP A 71 12.37 -8.89 13.34
CA ASP A 71 12.07 -7.59 13.97
C ASP A 71 12.60 -6.39 13.17
N ASN A 72 13.33 -6.61 12.07
CA ASN A 72 13.84 -5.53 11.22
C ASN A 72 12.74 -4.77 10.48
N TYR A 73 11.49 -5.24 10.47
CA TYR A 73 10.36 -4.50 9.92
C TYR A 73 10.18 -3.12 10.57
N LEU A 74 10.65 -2.93 11.81
CA LEU A 74 10.66 -1.64 12.50
C LEU A 74 11.64 -0.62 11.89
N LEU A 75 12.55 -1.06 11.01
CA LEU A 75 13.43 -0.18 10.24
C LEU A 75 12.76 0.38 8.98
N GLU A 76 11.54 -0.07 8.64
CA GLU A 76 10.79 0.52 7.54
C GLU A 76 10.44 1.98 7.84
N GLU A 77 10.48 2.82 6.80
CA GLU A 77 10.18 4.24 6.85
C GLU A 77 8.95 4.56 5.97
N PRO A 78 7.72 4.36 6.49
CA PRO A 78 6.51 4.67 5.75
C PRO A 78 6.37 6.17 5.46
N LEU A 79 6.95 7.01 6.30
CA LEU A 79 7.03 8.47 6.10
C LEU A 79 8.47 8.85 5.77
N SER A 80 8.67 9.59 4.68
CA SER A 80 9.98 10.15 4.34
C SER A 80 9.82 11.35 3.40
N PRO A 81 10.76 12.30 3.36
CA PRO A 81 10.61 13.52 2.57
C PRO A 81 10.42 13.30 1.07
N SER A 82 10.97 12.22 0.50
CA SER A 82 10.94 11.97 -0.94
C SER A 82 9.97 10.86 -1.36
N LEU A 83 9.98 9.74 -0.65
CA LEU A 83 9.24 8.53 -1.01
C LEU A 83 8.18 8.13 0.02
N GLY A 84 7.99 8.93 1.06
CA GLY A 84 6.99 8.66 2.09
C GLY A 84 5.56 8.74 1.56
N ILE A 85 4.68 8.01 2.22
CA ILE A 85 3.26 7.92 1.85
C ILE A 85 2.59 9.29 1.82
N GLN A 86 2.96 10.22 2.71
CA GLN A 86 2.42 11.58 2.72
C GLN A 86 2.69 12.33 1.41
N ALA A 87 3.80 12.04 0.72
CA ALA A 87 4.14 12.64 -0.55
C ALA A 87 3.60 11.83 -1.74
N GLN A 88 3.64 10.51 -1.67
CA GLN A 88 3.29 9.62 -2.78
C GLN A 88 1.79 9.38 -2.94
N LEU A 89 1.03 9.30 -1.86
CA LEU A 89 -0.40 8.98 -1.93
C LEU A 89 -1.21 9.99 -2.74
N PRO A 90 -1.01 11.32 -2.60
CA PRO A 90 -1.69 12.30 -3.46
C PRO A 90 -1.36 12.12 -4.94
N VAL A 91 -0.11 11.78 -5.28
CA VAL A 91 0.31 11.53 -6.67
C VAL A 91 -0.37 10.28 -7.23
N LEU A 92 -0.38 9.18 -6.48
CA LEU A 92 -1.07 7.95 -6.88
C LEU A 92 -2.57 8.16 -7.10
N LEU A 93 -3.21 8.94 -6.24
CA LEU A 93 -4.61 9.30 -6.40
C LEU A 93 -4.81 10.25 -7.60
N ALA A 94 -3.88 11.16 -7.85
CA ALA A 94 -3.90 12.02 -9.02
C ALA A 94 -3.75 11.24 -10.34
N GLU A 95 -3.02 10.15 -10.36
CA GLU A 95 -2.84 9.28 -11.54
C GLU A 95 -3.97 8.25 -11.74
N TYR A 96 -4.81 8.04 -10.73
CA TYR A 96 -5.91 7.06 -10.80
C TYR A 96 -6.88 7.41 -11.93
N SER A 97 -7.13 6.50 -12.87
CA SER A 97 -7.96 6.74 -14.07
C SER A 97 -9.37 6.19 -13.90
N PHE A 98 -10.37 6.93 -14.44
CA PHE A 98 -11.77 6.53 -14.44
C PHE A 98 -12.15 5.95 -15.80
N TYR A 99 -12.43 4.65 -15.88
CA TYR A 99 -12.93 3.95 -17.05
C TYR A 99 -14.38 3.52 -16.88
N THR A 100 -14.85 3.37 -15.65
CA THR A 100 -16.19 2.93 -15.29
C THR A 100 -16.73 3.75 -14.10
N ASN A 101 -18.05 3.74 -13.89
CA ASN A 101 -18.65 4.34 -12.69
C ASN A 101 -18.12 3.72 -11.39
N GLN A 102 -17.73 2.45 -11.45
CA GLN A 102 -17.16 1.76 -10.30
C GLN A 102 -15.81 2.32 -9.90
N ASP A 103 -14.99 2.77 -10.88
CA ASP A 103 -13.68 3.37 -10.58
C ASP A 103 -13.82 4.68 -9.79
N ILE A 104 -14.88 5.47 -10.09
CA ILE A 104 -15.21 6.68 -9.32
C ILE A 104 -15.58 6.29 -7.87
N THR A 105 -16.41 5.26 -7.70
CA THR A 105 -16.80 4.75 -6.38
C THR A 105 -15.57 4.24 -5.61
N ASP A 106 -14.71 3.49 -6.27
CA ASP A 106 -13.48 2.96 -5.68
C ASP A 106 -12.51 4.07 -5.29
N TYR A 107 -12.37 5.10 -6.13
CA TYR A 107 -11.58 6.30 -5.81
C TYR A 107 -12.08 7.02 -4.56
N LEU A 108 -13.39 7.25 -4.46
CA LEU A 108 -13.99 7.86 -3.25
C LEU A 108 -13.81 6.99 -2.01
N ASN A 109 -13.90 5.66 -2.15
CA ASN A 109 -13.63 4.73 -1.06
C ASN A 109 -12.15 4.79 -0.60
N LEU A 110 -11.21 4.93 -1.54
CA LEU A 110 -9.79 5.14 -1.21
C LEU A 110 -9.59 6.44 -0.43
N LEU A 111 -10.17 7.55 -0.89
CA LEU A 111 -10.12 8.82 -0.17
C LEU A 111 -10.71 8.69 1.26
N CYS A 112 -11.88 8.06 1.40
CA CYS A 112 -12.48 7.86 2.71
C CYS A 112 -11.63 6.99 3.64
N SER A 113 -10.85 6.05 3.10
CA SER A 113 -9.97 5.18 3.90
C SER A 113 -8.63 5.83 4.29
N THR A 114 -8.32 7.02 3.78
CA THR A 114 -7.06 7.73 4.06
C THR A 114 -6.85 7.98 5.55
N LYS A 115 -7.90 8.38 6.27
CA LYS A 115 -7.82 8.63 7.71
C LYS A 115 -7.39 7.37 8.48
N GLU A 116 -8.05 6.25 8.23
CA GLU A 116 -7.74 4.98 8.90
C GLU A 116 -6.32 4.50 8.55
N TYR A 117 -5.92 4.68 7.31
CA TYR A 117 -4.58 4.35 6.86
C TYR A 117 -3.50 5.16 7.59
N PHE A 118 -3.65 6.49 7.67
CA PHE A 118 -2.71 7.33 8.43
C PHE A 118 -2.74 7.09 9.94
N GLN A 119 -3.87 6.69 10.50
CA GLN A 119 -3.94 6.24 11.89
C GLN A 119 -3.11 4.96 12.12
N SER A 120 -3.10 4.03 11.15
CA SER A 120 -2.25 2.84 11.24
C SER A 120 -0.75 3.17 11.11
N ILE A 121 -0.38 4.17 10.28
CA ILE A 121 0.99 4.68 10.21
C ILE A 121 1.39 5.29 11.56
N LEU A 122 0.54 6.11 12.16
CA LEU A 122 0.82 6.68 13.49
C LEU A 122 1.05 5.60 14.55
N ALA A 123 0.23 4.55 14.55
CA ALA A 123 0.40 3.43 15.47
C ALA A 123 1.72 2.67 15.24
N PHE A 124 2.12 2.51 13.98
CA PHE A 124 3.40 1.92 13.61
C PHE A 124 4.59 2.78 14.05
N GLU A 125 4.56 4.09 13.78
CA GLU A 125 5.61 5.03 14.20
C GLU A 125 5.74 5.10 15.74
N GLN A 126 4.62 5.00 16.47
CA GLN A 126 4.65 4.90 17.92
C GLN A 126 5.34 3.60 18.36
N THR A 127 5.04 2.48 17.73
CA THR A 127 5.69 1.18 18.02
C THR A 127 7.19 1.24 17.75
N LYS A 128 7.62 1.90 16.66
CA LYS A 128 9.04 2.16 16.35
C LYS A 128 9.70 2.99 17.44
N SER A 129 9.06 4.09 17.82
CA SER A 129 9.56 5.01 18.86
C SER A 129 9.72 4.30 20.20
N ASP A 130 8.73 3.50 20.60
CA ASP A 130 8.78 2.72 21.84
C ASP A 130 9.91 1.67 21.84
N ALA A 131 10.28 1.18 20.66
CA ALA A 131 11.42 0.27 20.45
C ALA A 131 12.78 1.01 20.33
N GLY A 132 12.81 2.34 20.40
CA GLY A 132 14.02 3.15 20.30
C GLY A 132 14.44 3.46 18.84
N PHE A 133 13.58 3.20 17.86
CA PHE A 133 13.83 3.55 16.47
C PHE A 133 12.99 4.77 16.10
N PHE A 134 13.63 5.81 15.57
CA PHE A 134 12.94 6.98 15.05
C PHE A 134 13.81 7.72 14.04
N MET A 135 13.16 8.52 13.19
CA MET A 135 13.85 9.37 12.23
C MET A 135 14.55 10.54 12.91
N CYS A 136 15.55 11.14 12.26
CA CYS A 136 16.20 12.34 12.77
C CYS A 136 15.28 13.57 12.68
N ASP A 137 15.55 14.59 13.50
CA ASP A 137 14.73 15.80 13.61
C ASP A 137 14.56 16.53 12.27
N GLU A 138 15.62 16.63 11.48
CA GLU A 138 15.56 17.25 10.15
C GLU A 138 14.56 16.54 9.21
N THR A 139 14.53 15.22 9.23
CA THR A 139 13.57 14.43 8.46
C THR A 139 12.15 14.66 8.95
N LEU A 140 11.96 14.67 10.27
CA LEU A 140 10.65 14.92 10.87
C LEU A 140 10.12 16.31 10.52
N GLU A 141 10.94 17.35 10.62
CA GLU A 141 10.56 18.72 10.25
C GLU A 141 10.12 18.82 8.79
N ARG A 142 10.89 18.25 7.87
CA ARG A 142 10.55 18.23 6.44
C ARG A 142 9.21 17.53 6.16
N ILE A 143 8.93 16.40 6.81
CA ILE A 143 7.65 15.68 6.67
C ILE A 143 6.50 16.54 7.21
N GLN A 144 6.69 17.15 8.40
CA GLN A 144 5.68 18.02 9.00
C GLN A 144 5.35 19.22 8.10
N ASP A 145 6.36 19.85 7.51
CA ASP A 145 6.17 20.99 6.62
C ASP A 145 5.44 20.60 5.35
N GLN A 146 5.75 19.44 4.77
CA GLN A 146 4.99 18.89 3.62
C GLN A 146 3.52 18.66 3.99
N CYS A 147 3.26 18.03 5.12
CA CYS A 147 1.89 17.78 5.57
C CYS A 147 1.13 19.09 5.83
N ARG A 148 1.76 20.07 6.51
CA ARG A 148 1.17 21.39 6.77
C ARG A 148 0.85 22.13 5.47
N ALA A 149 1.80 22.15 4.53
CA ALA A 149 1.59 22.79 3.23
C ALA A 149 0.43 22.15 2.45
N PHE A 150 0.30 20.82 2.51
CA PHE A 150 -0.76 20.09 1.80
C PHE A 150 -2.15 20.39 2.35
N ILE A 151 -2.31 20.57 3.68
CA ILE A 151 -3.60 20.78 4.34
C ILE A 151 -3.95 22.25 4.58
N GLN A 152 -3.02 23.19 4.35
CA GLN A 152 -3.16 24.61 4.70
C GLN A 152 -4.37 25.27 4.07
N ASN A 153 -4.65 24.96 2.81
CA ASN A 153 -5.75 25.54 2.03
C ASN A 153 -6.60 24.43 1.39
N PRO A 154 -7.49 23.77 2.14
CA PRO A 154 -8.25 22.64 1.65
C PRO A 154 -9.12 22.97 0.44
N ASP A 155 -9.72 24.17 0.39
CA ASP A 155 -10.62 24.60 -0.70
C ASP A 155 -9.88 24.85 -2.02
N SER A 156 -8.58 25.12 -1.97
CA SER A 156 -7.71 25.32 -3.14
C SER A 156 -6.72 24.15 -3.35
N ASN A 157 -6.96 23.02 -2.70
CA ASN A 157 -6.10 21.85 -2.86
C ASN A 157 -6.21 21.31 -4.29
N TYR A 158 -5.06 21.12 -4.95
CA TYR A 158 -4.97 20.67 -6.34
C TYR A 158 -5.70 19.34 -6.61
N MET A 159 -5.91 18.51 -5.60
CA MET A 159 -6.66 17.26 -5.71
C MET A 159 -8.13 17.49 -6.12
N LEU A 160 -8.74 18.62 -5.72
CA LEU A 160 -10.11 18.97 -6.12
C LEU A 160 -10.17 19.29 -7.61
N GLU A 161 -9.20 20.03 -8.11
CA GLU A 161 -9.10 20.35 -9.54
C GLU A 161 -8.89 19.08 -10.37
N ILE A 162 -7.93 18.24 -9.98
CA ILE A 162 -7.64 16.97 -10.66
C ILE A 162 -8.88 16.08 -10.68
N PHE A 163 -9.59 15.92 -9.58
CA PHE A 163 -10.81 15.13 -9.52
C PHE A 163 -11.87 15.68 -10.48
N SER A 164 -12.06 17.00 -10.50
CA SER A 164 -13.01 17.67 -11.42
C SER A 164 -12.64 17.46 -12.88
N GLN A 165 -11.36 17.57 -13.23
CA GLN A 165 -10.86 17.30 -14.58
C GLN A 165 -11.09 15.84 -15.00
N LYS A 166 -10.85 14.88 -14.10
CA LYS A 166 -11.08 13.45 -14.36
C LYS A 166 -12.56 13.12 -14.60
N LEU A 167 -13.46 13.73 -13.81
CA LEU A 167 -14.90 13.57 -14.03
C LEU A 167 -15.34 14.11 -15.39
N LYS A 168 -14.84 15.30 -15.78
CA LYS A 168 -15.12 15.90 -17.10
C LYS A 168 -14.57 15.00 -18.22
N ALA A 169 -13.36 14.49 -18.09
CA ALA A 169 -12.75 13.59 -19.07
C ALA A 169 -13.53 12.27 -19.20
N TYR A 170 -14.12 11.78 -18.14
CA TYR A 170 -14.99 10.60 -18.12
C TYR A 170 -16.41 10.90 -18.67
N GLY A 171 -16.77 12.16 -18.90
CA GLY A 171 -18.09 12.57 -19.42
C GLY A 171 -19.20 12.63 -18.37
N LYS A 172 -18.86 12.97 -17.14
CA LYS A 172 -19.79 13.15 -16.01
C LYS A 172 -19.84 14.62 -15.55
#